data_b570e736675ef73803f23d175d279d5f
#
_entry.id   b570e736675ef73803f23d175d279d5f
#
_cell.length_a   1.000
_cell.length_b   1.000
_cell.length_c   1.000
_cell.angle_alpha   90.00
_cell.angle_beta   90.00
_cell.angle_gamma   90.00
#
_symmetry.space_group_name_H-M   'P 1'
#
loop_
_entity.id
_entity.type
_entity.pdbx_description
1 polymer ?
#
loop_
_entity_poly.entity_id
_entity_poly.type
_entity_poly.pdbx_seq_one_letter_code
_entity_poly.pdbx_strand_id
1 'polypeptide(L)'
;PRSDSDRPARRYDELFSLLDSVARHWQTCLKNAPAAIEYVRQRGIDGSTAKRFGLGYAPDGWSNVLDKFGQSPEAIERLLATGLIIAKDNGGHYDRFRDRIVFPIRDARGRTIAFGGRTLGDGEPKYLNSPETVLFHKGRELYGLYEARQALRHIERLVVVEGYMDAVALARHGIDFAVATLGTATTSEHLNRLFRLTDNVCFAFDGDRAGRKAAWRALENALPLIREGRQVRFVFLPEGHDPDSFVNEFGTDAFLEAVDEGVALSEFLIEELAGQVDMETVDGRARLAELARPLVQKIPAGVY
;
A
#
# COMPACT_ATOMS: atom_id res chain seq x y z
N PRO A 1 -21.31 10.56 37.03
CA PRO A 1 -20.27 9.56 36.90
C PRO A 1 -20.29 9.06 35.46
N ARG A 2 -19.27 9.45 34.65
CA ARG A 2 -19.10 8.99 33.27
C ARG A 2 -18.66 7.53 33.33
N SER A 3 -19.31 6.67 32.54
CA SER A 3 -19.10 5.23 32.57
C SER A 3 -17.67 4.86 32.07
N ASP A 4 -17.08 3.82 32.66
CA ASP A 4 -15.77 3.26 32.28
C ASP A 4 -15.70 2.78 30.80
N SER A 5 -16.87 2.61 30.17
CA SER A 5 -17.01 2.25 28.76
C SER A 5 -16.58 3.36 27.78
N ASP A 6 -16.53 4.64 28.21
CA ASP A 6 -16.16 5.78 27.36
C ASP A 6 -14.63 5.99 27.23
N ARG A 7 -13.83 5.38 28.11
CA ARG A 7 -12.36 5.56 28.12
C ARG A 7 -11.65 5.02 26.88
N PRO A 8 -11.94 3.81 26.37
CA PRO A 8 -11.27 3.30 25.16
C PRO A 8 -11.59 4.14 23.92
N ALA A 9 -12.86 4.48 23.71
CA ALA A 9 -13.29 5.27 22.55
C ALA A 9 -12.60 6.63 22.51
N ARG A 10 -12.57 7.35 23.64
CA ARG A 10 -11.91 8.64 23.77
C ARG A 10 -10.40 8.55 23.52
N ARG A 11 -9.74 7.48 23.96
CA ARG A 11 -8.32 7.25 23.72
C ARG A 11 -8.03 7.10 22.22
N TYR A 12 -8.87 6.37 21.49
CA TYR A 12 -8.72 6.26 20.02
C TYR A 12 -8.91 7.60 19.31
N ASP A 13 -9.91 8.41 19.72
CA ASP A 13 -10.14 9.73 19.14
C ASP A 13 -8.95 10.68 19.36
N GLU A 14 -8.30 10.60 20.53
CA GLU A 14 -7.08 11.37 20.82
C GLU A 14 -5.90 10.95 19.91
N LEU A 15 -5.74 9.63 19.62
CA LEU A 15 -4.70 9.14 18.73
C LEU A 15 -4.96 9.57 17.27
N PHE A 16 -6.21 9.49 16.78
CA PHE A 16 -6.56 10.00 15.45
C PHE A 16 -6.31 11.50 15.34
N SER A 17 -6.72 12.29 16.33
CA SER A 17 -6.49 13.73 16.36
C SER A 17 -5.01 14.11 16.35
N LEU A 18 -4.18 13.33 17.03
CA LEU A 18 -2.73 13.50 17.03
C LEU A 18 -2.15 13.23 15.63
N LEU A 19 -2.47 12.07 15.03
CA LEU A 19 -1.97 11.71 13.70
C LEU A 19 -2.39 12.71 12.62
N ASP A 20 -3.65 13.18 12.64
CA ASP A 20 -4.12 14.23 11.73
C ASP A 20 -3.42 15.57 11.96
N SER A 21 -3.08 15.90 13.21
CA SER A 21 -2.34 17.13 13.54
C SER A 21 -0.90 17.07 13.06
N VAL A 22 -0.25 15.90 13.20
CA VAL A 22 1.10 15.67 12.67
C VAL A 22 1.09 15.67 11.14
N ALA A 23 0.09 15.07 10.50
CA ALA A 23 -0.07 15.13 9.03
C ALA A 23 -0.15 16.57 8.53
N ARG A 24 -1.01 17.42 9.13
CA ARG A 24 -1.11 18.85 8.79
C ARG A 24 0.19 19.61 9.05
N HIS A 25 0.90 19.29 10.13
CA HIS A 25 2.20 19.88 10.40
C HIS A 25 3.19 19.56 9.30
N TRP A 26 3.34 18.30 8.90
CA TRP A 26 4.25 17.90 7.84
C TRP A 26 3.86 18.45 6.46
N GLN A 27 2.56 18.61 6.18
CA GLN A 27 2.10 19.32 4.97
C GLN A 27 2.56 20.80 4.97
N THR A 28 2.56 21.44 6.13
CA THR A 28 3.11 22.79 6.27
C THR A 28 4.62 22.82 6.10
N CYS A 29 5.33 21.83 6.65
CA CYS A 29 6.77 21.68 6.45
C CYS A 29 7.11 21.50 4.97
N LEU A 30 6.36 20.69 4.24
CA LEU A 30 6.58 20.49 2.79
C LEU A 30 6.47 21.81 2.03
N LYS A 31 5.47 22.65 2.31
CA LYS A 31 5.29 23.95 1.65
C LYS A 31 6.45 24.91 1.88
N ASN A 32 7.20 24.72 2.96
CA ASN A 32 8.30 25.60 3.37
C ASN A 32 9.70 24.96 3.14
N ALA A 33 9.77 23.82 2.46
CA ALA A 33 11.01 23.08 2.20
C ALA A 33 11.30 23.00 0.69
N PRO A 34 12.05 23.94 0.10
CA PRO A 34 12.30 23.97 -1.35
C PRO A 34 12.89 22.68 -1.90
N ALA A 35 13.83 22.05 -1.20
CA ALA A 35 14.43 20.78 -1.62
C ALA A 35 13.40 19.64 -1.67
N ALA A 36 12.51 19.57 -0.68
CA ALA A 36 11.44 18.56 -0.66
C ALA A 36 10.39 18.82 -1.76
N ILE A 37 10.04 20.08 -2.03
CA ILE A 37 9.16 20.46 -3.14
C ILE A 37 9.77 20.05 -4.47
N GLU A 38 11.04 20.36 -4.67
CA GLU A 38 11.75 20.02 -5.91
C GLU A 38 11.83 18.50 -6.11
N TYR A 39 12.12 17.74 -5.05
CA TYR A 39 12.12 16.29 -5.08
C TYR A 39 10.74 15.74 -5.53
N VAL A 40 9.64 16.23 -4.94
CA VAL A 40 8.27 15.82 -5.30
C VAL A 40 7.96 16.16 -6.75
N ARG A 41 8.40 17.36 -7.21
CA ARG A 41 8.25 17.81 -8.61
C ARG A 41 9.03 16.95 -9.60
N GLN A 42 10.28 16.59 -9.28
CA GLN A 42 11.11 15.72 -10.12
C GLN A 42 10.51 14.31 -10.26
N ARG A 43 9.72 13.87 -9.27
CA ARG A 43 8.90 12.66 -9.34
C ARG A 43 7.59 12.87 -10.08
N GLY A 44 7.42 14.01 -10.74
CA GLY A 44 6.24 14.35 -11.52
C GLY A 44 4.98 14.63 -10.70
N ILE A 45 5.05 14.69 -9.37
CA ILE A 45 3.89 14.93 -8.51
C ILE A 45 3.64 16.43 -8.44
N ASP A 46 2.50 16.88 -8.94
CA ASP A 46 2.07 18.26 -8.87
C ASP A 46 1.43 18.62 -7.50
N GLY A 47 1.17 19.92 -7.31
CA GLY A 47 0.59 20.42 -6.06
C GLY A 47 -0.83 19.90 -5.80
N SER A 48 -1.61 19.59 -6.83
CA SER A 48 -2.98 19.06 -6.71
C SER A 48 -2.96 17.62 -6.24
N THR A 49 -2.10 16.80 -6.82
CA THR A 49 -1.86 15.41 -6.42
C THR A 49 -1.26 15.33 -5.01
N ALA A 50 -0.24 16.15 -4.71
CA ALA A 50 0.34 16.22 -3.37
C ALA A 50 -0.72 16.60 -2.30
N LYS A 51 -1.62 17.53 -2.61
CA LYS A 51 -2.72 17.92 -1.73
C LYS A 51 -3.75 16.80 -1.58
N ARG A 52 -4.13 16.14 -2.67
CA ARG A 52 -5.10 15.04 -2.68
C ARG A 52 -4.66 13.89 -1.79
N PHE A 53 -3.41 13.47 -1.91
CA PHE A 53 -2.82 12.43 -1.09
C PHE A 53 -2.32 12.92 0.27
N GLY A 54 -2.34 14.23 0.51
CA GLY A 54 -1.92 14.83 1.76
C GLY A 54 -0.43 14.69 2.05
N LEU A 55 0.41 14.71 1.01
CA LEU A 55 1.85 14.55 1.16
C LEU A 55 2.43 15.60 2.10
N GLY A 56 3.39 15.22 2.91
CA GLY A 56 4.11 16.06 3.84
C GLY A 56 5.61 15.87 3.75
N TYR A 57 6.33 16.66 4.52
CA TYR A 57 7.77 16.51 4.71
C TYR A 57 8.08 16.46 6.22
N ALA A 58 8.68 15.38 6.66
CA ALA A 58 9.27 15.28 7.99
C ALA A 58 10.68 15.89 7.91
N PRO A 59 10.93 17.05 8.52
CA PRO A 59 12.21 17.73 8.44
C PRO A 59 13.37 16.89 8.96
N ASP A 60 14.57 17.21 8.53
CA ASP A 60 15.77 16.66 9.15
C ASP A 60 15.87 17.13 10.61
N GLY A 61 16.29 16.24 11.48
CA GLY A 61 16.37 16.51 12.91
C GLY A 61 15.74 15.41 13.76
N TRP A 62 16.17 15.31 15.01
CA TRP A 62 15.86 14.18 15.87
C TRP A 62 14.59 14.35 16.71
N SER A 63 14.02 15.56 16.81
CA SER A 63 12.97 15.87 17.78
C SER A 63 11.87 16.82 17.27
N ASN A 64 11.67 16.94 15.97
CA ASN A 64 10.75 17.89 15.36
C ASN A 64 9.28 17.66 15.81
N VAL A 65 8.84 16.40 15.74
CA VAL A 65 7.50 15.97 16.23
C VAL A 65 7.49 15.95 17.75
N LEU A 66 8.53 15.42 18.37
CA LEU A 66 8.67 15.35 19.82
C LEU A 66 8.59 16.74 20.46
N ASP A 67 9.34 17.71 19.96
CA ASP A 67 9.36 19.08 20.48
C ASP A 67 8.02 19.78 20.34
N LYS A 68 7.30 19.53 19.26
CA LYS A 68 6.03 20.17 18.98
C LYS A 68 4.84 19.53 19.69
N PHE A 69 4.82 18.22 19.77
CA PHE A 69 3.64 17.46 20.24
C PHE A 69 3.88 16.69 21.55
N GLY A 70 5.11 16.58 22.04
CA GLY A 70 5.50 15.82 23.23
C GLY A 70 5.62 16.65 24.51
N GLN A 71 4.70 17.62 24.75
CA GLN A 71 4.81 18.61 25.82
C GLN A 71 4.39 18.08 27.22
N SER A 72 3.92 16.83 27.31
CA SER A 72 3.60 16.18 28.59
C SER A 72 3.88 14.68 28.52
N PRO A 73 3.98 13.98 29.67
CA PRO A 73 4.14 12.53 29.69
C PRO A 73 3.05 11.79 28.90
N GLU A 74 1.80 12.20 29.02
CA GLU A 74 0.66 11.60 28.29
C GLU A 74 0.75 11.86 26.78
N ALA A 75 1.30 13.02 26.36
CA ALA A 75 1.54 13.31 24.96
C ALA A 75 2.65 12.41 24.40
N ILE A 76 3.73 12.18 25.15
CA ILE A 76 4.80 11.25 24.79
C ILE A 76 4.27 9.83 24.66
N GLU A 77 3.41 9.36 25.58
CA GLU A 77 2.76 8.06 25.48
C GLU A 77 1.95 7.92 24.18
N ARG A 78 1.19 8.95 23.79
CA ARG A 78 0.43 8.94 22.53
C ARG A 78 1.34 8.92 21.30
N LEU A 79 2.43 9.66 21.32
CA LEU A 79 3.43 9.63 20.24
C LEU A 79 4.09 8.25 20.11
N LEU A 80 4.40 7.58 21.21
CA LEU A 80 4.90 6.20 21.22
C LEU A 80 3.84 5.22 20.71
N ALA A 81 2.60 5.33 21.21
CA ALA A 81 1.49 4.46 20.83
C ALA A 81 1.13 4.54 19.33
N THR A 82 1.40 5.69 18.68
CA THR A 82 1.20 5.91 17.25
C THR A 82 2.45 5.63 16.43
N GLY A 83 3.58 5.29 17.06
CA GLY A 83 4.84 5.01 16.40
C GLY A 83 5.50 6.22 15.73
N LEU A 84 5.15 7.43 16.15
CA LEU A 84 5.74 8.68 15.65
C LEU A 84 7.13 8.93 16.21
N ILE A 85 7.38 8.46 17.42
CA ILE A 85 8.69 8.51 18.09
C ILE A 85 9.15 7.13 18.51
N ILE A 86 10.43 7.02 18.81
CA ILE A 86 11.11 5.80 19.26
C ILE A 86 11.78 6.09 20.60
N ALA A 87 11.65 5.18 21.56
CA ALA A 87 12.40 5.23 22.81
C ALA A 87 13.85 4.80 22.59
N LYS A 88 14.79 5.48 23.24
CA LYS A 88 16.22 5.12 23.25
C LYS A 88 16.50 4.18 24.40
N ASP A 89 17.46 3.26 24.22
CA ASP A 89 17.91 2.32 25.26
C ASP A 89 18.47 3.01 26.51
N ASN A 90 19.12 4.17 26.29
CA ASN A 90 19.72 4.98 27.34
C ASN A 90 18.78 6.09 27.90
N GLY A 91 17.51 6.00 27.61
CA GLY A 91 16.50 7.00 27.98
C GLY A 91 16.32 8.10 26.93
N GLY A 92 15.15 8.75 27.00
CA GLY A 92 14.73 9.76 26.03
C GLY A 92 14.09 9.16 24.77
N HIS A 93 13.74 10.03 23.83
CA HIS A 93 13.00 9.68 22.62
C HIS A 93 13.56 10.43 21.42
N TYR A 94 13.20 9.97 20.22
CA TYR A 94 13.52 10.65 18.96
C TYR A 94 12.45 10.35 17.91
N ASP A 95 12.33 11.24 16.92
CA ASP A 95 11.37 11.12 15.83
C ASP A 95 11.68 9.92 14.94
N ARG A 96 10.66 9.14 14.59
CA ARG A 96 10.79 8.02 13.65
C ARG A 96 11.08 8.49 12.23
N PHE A 97 10.34 9.51 11.77
CA PHE A 97 10.47 10.05 10.41
C PHE A 97 11.34 11.30 10.44
N ARG A 98 12.42 11.29 9.67
CA ARG A 98 13.41 12.37 9.54
C ARG A 98 13.91 12.44 8.12
N ASP A 99 14.00 13.63 7.55
CA ASP A 99 14.38 13.90 6.17
C ASP A 99 13.64 13.01 5.15
N ARG A 100 12.29 12.99 5.23
CA ARG A 100 11.46 12.11 4.41
C ARG A 100 10.25 12.83 3.86
N ILE A 101 9.92 12.57 2.59
CA ILE A 101 8.56 12.79 2.11
C ILE A 101 7.66 11.78 2.80
N VAL A 102 6.55 12.28 3.35
CA VAL A 102 5.63 11.49 4.17
C VAL A 102 4.30 11.31 3.45
N PHE A 103 3.82 10.08 3.46
CA PHE A 103 2.58 9.63 2.85
C PHE A 103 1.62 9.22 3.97
N PRO A 104 0.58 10.02 4.27
CA PRO A 104 -0.42 9.64 5.26
C PRO A 104 -1.20 8.42 4.80
N ILE A 105 -1.26 7.40 5.63
CA ILE A 105 -2.10 6.23 5.39
C ILE A 105 -3.43 6.49 6.07
N ARG A 106 -4.53 6.37 5.31
CA ARG A 106 -5.88 6.71 5.76
C ARG A 106 -6.78 5.48 5.88
N ASP A 107 -7.64 5.49 6.87
CA ASP A 107 -8.70 4.50 6.98
C ASP A 107 -9.87 4.81 6.01
N ALA A 108 -10.88 3.95 5.98
CA ALA A 108 -12.05 4.10 5.12
C ALA A 108 -12.88 5.39 5.38
N ARG A 109 -12.64 6.08 6.51
CA ARG A 109 -13.28 7.36 6.88
C ARG A 109 -12.41 8.57 6.57
N GLY A 110 -11.19 8.35 6.04
CA GLY A 110 -10.24 9.39 5.72
C GLY A 110 -9.38 9.88 6.90
N ARG A 111 -9.48 9.24 8.06
CA ARG A 111 -8.66 9.57 9.23
C ARG A 111 -7.25 9.01 9.03
N THR A 112 -6.25 9.78 9.37
CA THR A 112 -4.86 9.31 9.34
C THR A 112 -4.64 8.26 10.43
N ILE A 113 -4.15 7.08 10.05
CA ILE A 113 -3.89 5.95 10.96
C ILE A 113 -2.41 5.61 11.08
N ALA A 114 -1.60 6.01 10.10
CA ALA A 114 -0.16 5.76 10.03
C ALA A 114 0.49 6.63 8.95
N PHE A 115 1.78 6.42 8.76
CA PHE A 115 2.55 7.08 7.70
C PHE A 115 3.52 6.11 7.03
N GLY A 116 3.71 6.29 5.73
CA GLY A 116 4.88 5.87 5.00
C GLY A 116 5.83 7.04 4.83
N GLY A 117 7.13 6.78 4.70
CA GLY A 117 8.12 7.82 4.46
C GLY A 117 9.17 7.38 3.46
N ARG A 118 9.50 8.23 2.50
CA ARG A 118 10.58 8.03 1.54
C ARG A 118 11.68 9.06 1.80
N THR A 119 12.92 8.61 1.95
CA THR A 119 14.06 9.53 2.12
C THR A 119 14.25 10.43 0.90
N LEU A 120 14.70 11.67 1.13
CA LEU A 120 15.05 12.59 0.04
C LEU A 120 16.41 12.22 -0.56
N GLY A 121 17.36 11.84 0.29
CA GLY A 121 18.72 11.47 -0.10
C GLY A 121 18.96 9.96 -0.05
N ASP A 122 20.23 9.58 0.18
CA ASP A 122 20.70 8.18 0.21
C ASP A 122 20.51 7.51 1.58
N GLY A 123 19.68 8.09 2.46
CA GLY A 123 19.41 7.55 3.79
C GLY A 123 18.71 6.20 3.75
N GLU A 124 19.19 5.24 4.53
CA GLU A 124 18.56 3.93 4.70
C GLU A 124 17.63 3.87 5.92
N PRO A 125 16.55 3.12 5.85
CA PRO A 125 16.00 2.48 4.65
C PRO A 125 15.35 3.50 3.69
N LYS A 126 15.41 3.25 2.38
CA LYS A 126 14.79 4.10 1.34
C LYS A 126 13.32 4.38 1.62
N TYR A 127 12.58 3.35 2.04
CA TYR A 127 11.19 3.46 2.50
C TYR A 127 11.07 3.02 3.96
N LEU A 128 10.34 3.78 4.75
CA LEU A 128 10.07 3.52 6.15
C LEU A 128 8.57 3.62 6.42
N ASN A 129 8.00 2.63 7.09
CA ASN A 129 6.59 2.64 7.51
C ASN A 129 6.47 2.84 9.02
N SER A 130 5.32 3.35 9.46
CA SER A 130 4.88 3.22 10.85
C SER A 130 4.92 1.75 11.27
N PRO A 131 5.22 1.46 12.55
CA PRO A 131 5.08 0.10 13.08
C PRO A 131 3.59 -0.30 13.15
N GLU A 132 3.33 -1.57 13.43
CA GLU A 132 2.01 -2.03 13.83
C GLU A 132 1.57 -1.28 15.10
N THR A 133 0.33 -0.80 15.11
CA THR A 133 -0.25 -0.07 16.24
C THR A 133 -1.71 -0.52 16.47
N VAL A 134 -2.34 -0.01 17.50
CA VAL A 134 -3.79 -0.24 17.74
C VAL A 134 -4.68 0.35 16.64
N LEU A 135 -4.16 1.28 15.84
CA LEU A 135 -4.88 1.93 14.72
C LEU A 135 -4.48 1.40 13.35
N PHE A 136 -3.33 0.75 13.24
CA PHE A 136 -2.72 0.42 11.95
C PHE A 136 -2.16 -0.99 11.89
N HIS A 137 -2.64 -1.75 10.92
CA HIS A 137 -2.17 -3.10 10.60
C HIS A 137 -1.84 -3.18 9.11
N LYS A 138 -0.55 -3.34 8.76
CA LYS A 138 -0.07 -3.39 7.36
C LYS A 138 -0.78 -4.45 6.53
N GLY A 139 -1.09 -5.59 7.13
CA GLY A 139 -1.80 -6.69 6.48
C GLY A 139 -3.28 -6.43 6.23
N ARG A 140 -3.81 -5.28 6.62
CA ARG A 140 -5.24 -4.91 6.47
C ARG A 140 -5.45 -3.66 5.64
N GLU A 141 -4.49 -2.72 5.70
CA GLU A 141 -4.66 -1.40 5.13
C GLU A 141 -4.02 -1.33 3.74
N LEU A 142 -4.64 -0.57 2.85
CA LEU A 142 -4.15 -0.30 1.50
C LEU A 142 -4.03 1.22 1.32
N TYR A 143 -2.87 1.67 0.87
CA TYR A 143 -2.65 3.06 0.55
C TYR A 143 -3.44 3.46 -0.71
N GLY A 144 -3.99 4.66 -0.72
CA GLY A 144 -4.77 5.17 -1.85
C GLY A 144 -6.23 4.70 -1.90
N LEU A 145 -6.65 3.75 -1.04
CA LEU A 145 -8.01 3.22 -1.09
C LEU A 145 -9.08 4.27 -0.71
N TYR A 146 -8.78 5.14 0.24
CA TYR A 146 -9.65 6.26 0.58
C TYR A 146 -9.73 7.24 -0.58
N GLU A 147 -8.61 7.61 -1.18
CA GLU A 147 -8.48 8.52 -2.31
C GLU A 147 -9.24 8.00 -3.54
N ALA A 148 -9.14 6.71 -3.84
CA ALA A 148 -9.90 6.06 -4.91
C ALA A 148 -11.42 6.16 -4.67
N ARG A 149 -11.88 5.90 -3.45
CA ARG A 149 -13.30 6.03 -3.07
C ARG A 149 -13.82 7.45 -3.10
N GLN A 150 -12.96 8.46 -2.92
CA GLN A 150 -13.33 9.86 -3.04
C GLN A 150 -13.42 10.31 -4.51
N ALA A 151 -12.56 9.77 -5.37
CA ALA A 151 -12.51 10.12 -6.79
C ALA A 151 -13.63 9.44 -7.60
N LEU A 152 -14.00 8.22 -7.24
CA LEU A 152 -14.89 7.38 -8.02
C LEU A 152 -16.22 7.13 -7.31
N ARG A 153 -17.33 7.37 -8.01
CA ARG A 153 -18.68 7.07 -7.51
C ARG A 153 -18.95 5.56 -7.47
N HIS A 154 -18.41 4.85 -8.46
CA HIS A 154 -18.47 3.41 -8.59
C HIS A 154 -17.07 2.91 -8.96
N ILE A 155 -16.61 1.87 -8.29
CA ILE A 155 -15.31 1.26 -8.53
C ILE A 155 -15.54 -0.02 -9.32
N GLU A 156 -15.36 0.05 -10.63
CA GLU A 156 -15.51 -1.10 -11.52
C GLU A 156 -14.38 -2.10 -11.35
N ARG A 157 -13.17 -1.61 -11.12
CA ARG A 157 -11.96 -2.41 -10.88
C ARG A 157 -11.00 -1.69 -9.95
N LEU A 158 -10.11 -2.43 -9.31
CA LEU A 158 -8.98 -1.90 -8.54
C LEU A 158 -7.69 -2.51 -9.06
N VAL A 159 -6.66 -1.66 -9.21
CA VAL A 159 -5.30 -2.09 -9.51
C VAL A 159 -4.47 -2.00 -8.23
N VAL A 160 -3.83 -3.10 -7.85
CA VAL A 160 -2.96 -3.20 -6.69
C VAL A 160 -1.52 -3.15 -7.14
N VAL A 161 -0.77 -2.19 -6.64
CA VAL A 161 0.67 -2.00 -6.88
C VAL A 161 1.46 -2.18 -5.58
N GLU A 162 2.79 -2.18 -5.63
CA GLU A 162 3.62 -2.43 -4.45
C GLU A 162 3.94 -1.16 -3.65
N GLY A 163 4.12 -0.03 -4.33
CA GLY A 163 4.66 1.20 -3.75
C GLY A 163 3.67 2.36 -3.67
N TYR A 164 3.88 3.24 -2.69
CA TYR A 164 3.11 4.50 -2.57
C TYR A 164 3.26 5.39 -3.80
N MET A 165 4.50 5.46 -4.32
CA MET A 165 4.81 6.30 -5.47
C MET A 165 4.05 5.83 -6.70
N ASP A 166 3.96 4.51 -6.92
CA ASP A 166 3.22 3.94 -8.05
C ASP A 166 1.74 4.33 -7.99
N ALA A 167 1.11 4.18 -6.81
CA ALA A 167 -0.29 4.57 -6.64
C ALA A 167 -0.52 6.07 -6.88
N VAL A 168 0.40 6.93 -6.39
CA VAL A 168 0.33 8.39 -6.58
C VAL A 168 0.57 8.75 -8.05
N ALA A 169 1.55 8.13 -8.70
CA ALA A 169 1.86 8.36 -10.11
C ALA A 169 0.69 7.95 -11.02
N LEU A 170 0.12 6.77 -10.80
CA LEU A 170 -1.05 6.31 -11.54
C LEU A 170 -2.24 7.26 -11.37
N ALA A 171 -2.52 7.70 -10.14
CA ALA A 171 -3.59 8.66 -9.87
C ALA A 171 -3.37 10.03 -10.54
N ARG A 172 -2.11 10.49 -10.66
CA ARG A 172 -1.75 11.68 -11.42
C ARG A 172 -2.10 11.55 -12.91
N HIS A 173 -1.97 10.36 -13.46
CA HIS A 173 -2.34 10.03 -14.83
C HIS A 173 -3.83 9.70 -15.01
N GLY A 174 -4.68 9.98 -13.99
CA GLY A 174 -6.11 9.74 -14.05
C GLY A 174 -6.53 8.29 -13.77
N ILE A 175 -5.59 7.42 -13.39
CA ILE A 175 -5.86 6.04 -12.98
C ILE A 175 -6.17 6.04 -11.47
N ASP A 176 -7.37 6.53 -11.15
CA ASP A 176 -7.82 6.79 -9.77
C ASP A 176 -8.18 5.53 -8.97
N PHE A 177 -8.20 4.38 -9.61
CA PHE A 177 -8.49 3.08 -9.02
C PHE A 177 -7.23 2.29 -8.65
N ALA A 178 -6.07 2.95 -8.56
CA ALA A 178 -4.83 2.34 -8.10
C ALA A 178 -4.69 2.43 -6.57
N VAL A 179 -4.28 1.33 -5.93
CA VAL A 179 -4.00 1.22 -4.50
C VAL A 179 -2.69 0.48 -4.28
N ALA A 180 -2.01 0.73 -3.17
CA ALA A 180 -0.74 0.05 -2.90
C ALA A 180 -0.78 -0.76 -1.61
N THR A 181 -0.03 -1.87 -1.60
CA THR A 181 0.34 -2.57 -0.36
C THR A 181 1.40 -1.76 0.41
N LEU A 182 1.58 -2.06 1.68
CA LEU A 182 2.38 -1.24 2.61
C LEU A 182 3.73 -1.89 2.93
N GLY A 183 4.44 -2.36 1.89
CA GLY A 183 5.71 -3.06 2.04
C GLY A 183 5.53 -4.45 2.66
N THR A 184 4.39 -5.08 2.39
CA THR A 184 4.07 -6.46 2.78
C THR A 184 3.40 -7.17 1.61
N ALA A 185 3.47 -8.49 1.58
CA ALA A 185 2.74 -9.28 0.60
C ALA A 185 1.22 -9.05 0.74
N THR A 186 0.51 -9.17 -0.37
CA THR A 186 -0.96 -9.13 -0.38
C THR A 186 -1.52 -10.23 0.52
N THR A 187 -2.39 -9.86 1.45
CA THR A 187 -3.03 -10.78 2.40
C THR A 187 -4.47 -11.07 2.01
N SER A 188 -5.06 -12.10 2.59
CA SER A 188 -6.50 -12.38 2.45
C SER A 188 -7.37 -11.24 3.01
N GLU A 189 -6.88 -10.48 4.01
CA GLU A 189 -7.60 -9.30 4.53
C GLU A 189 -7.61 -8.14 3.54
N HIS A 190 -6.49 -7.89 2.83
CA HIS A 190 -6.44 -6.94 1.72
C HIS A 190 -7.45 -7.32 0.64
N LEU A 191 -7.44 -8.57 0.18
CA LEU A 191 -8.37 -9.07 -0.83
C LEU A 191 -9.83 -8.96 -0.38
N ASN A 192 -10.15 -9.30 0.86
CA ASN A 192 -11.48 -9.14 1.40
C ASN A 192 -11.95 -7.67 1.41
N ARG A 193 -11.05 -6.71 1.63
CA ARG A 193 -11.39 -5.28 1.52
C ARG A 193 -11.62 -4.85 0.09
N LEU A 194 -10.79 -5.30 -0.84
CA LEU A 194 -10.93 -5.01 -2.28
C LEU A 194 -12.25 -5.58 -2.80
N PHE A 195 -12.56 -6.84 -2.51
CA PHE A 195 -13.79 -7.52 -2.94
C PHE A 195 -15.10 -7.00 -2.28
N ARG A 196 -15.00 -6.11 -1.29
CA ARG A 196 -16.18 -5.36 -0.81
C ARG A 196 -16.53 -4.17 -1.70
N LEU A 197 -15.62 -3.76 -2.58
CA LEU A 197 -15.74 -2.58 -3.41
C LEU A 197 -15.93 -2.92 -4.88
N THR A 198 -15.32 -4.00 -5.36
CA THR A 198 -15.41 -4.47 -6.74
C THR A 198 -15.14 -5.97 -6.81
N ASP A 199 -15.68 -6.63 -7.81
CA ASP A 199 -15.36 -8.02 -8.13
C ASP A 199 -14.13 -8.17 -9.06
N ASN A 200 -13.55 -7.05 -9.55
CA ASN A 200 -12.44 -7.04 -10.49
C ASN A 200 -11.18 -6.47 -9.81
N VAL A 201 -10.22 -7.32 -9.53
CA VAL A 201 -8.93 -6.93 -8.94
C VAL A 201 -7.81 -7.32 -9.88
N CYS A 202 -6.96 -6.35 -10.24
CA CYS A 202 -5.77 -6.57 -11.02
C CYS A 202 -4.54 -6.25 -10.17
N PHE A 203 -3.53 -7.09 -10.21
CA PHE A 203 -2.23 -6.85 -9.59
C PHE A 203 -1.23 -6.47 -10.66
N ALA A 204 -0.58 -5.32 -10.52
CA ALA A 204 0.50 -4.90 -11.41
C ALA A 204 1.83 -5.00 -10.65
N PHE A 205 2.69 -5.86 -11.15
CA PHE A 205 4.01 -6.17 -10.58
C PHE A 205 5.12 -5.78 -11.56
N ASP A 206 6.29 -5.50 -11.00
CA ASP A 206 7.51 -5.41 -11.78
C ASP A 206 7.75 -6.73 -12.52
N GLY A 207 8.28 -6.68 -13.74
CA GLY A 207 8.49 -7.86 -14.59
C GLY A 207 9.64 -8.76 -14.14
N ASP A 208 10.17 -8.56 -12.94
CA ASP A 208 11.30 -9.30 -12.40
C ASP A 208 10.87 -10.56 -11.61
N ARG A 209 11.88 -11.31 -11.14
CA ARG A 209 11.66 -12.51 -10.33
C ARG A 209 10.99 -12.23 -8.98
N ALA A 210 11.18 -11.04 -8.41
CA ALA A 210 10.58 -10.65 -7.13
C ALA A 210 9.08 -10.37 -7.32
N GLY A 211 8.71 -9.66 -8.39
CA GLY A 211 7.31 -9.42 -8.77
C GLY A 211 6.55 -10.73 -9.06
N ARG A 212 7.16 -11.70 -9.79
CA ARG A 212 6.53 -13.02 -9.97
C ARG A 212 6.31 -13.78 -8.65
N LYS A 213 7.25 -13.70 -7.71
CA LYS A 213 7.08 -14.25 -6.36
C LYS A 213 5.95 -13.58 -5.57
N ALA A 214 5.84 -12.26 -5.70
CA ALA A 214 4.77 -11.49 -5.05
C ALA A 214 3.41 -11.85 -5.66
N ALA A 215 3.33 -11.99 -6.99
CA ALA A 215 2.14 -12.45 -7.71
C ALA A 215 1.70 -13.84 -7.26
N TRP A 216 2.64 -14.78 -7.11
CA TRP A 216 2.33 -16.13 -6.61
C TRP A 216 1.70 -16.10 -5.21
N ARG A 217 2.25 -15.30 -4.29
CA ARG A 217 1.67 -15.12 -2.95
C ARG A 217 0.28 -14.49 -2.98
N ALA A 218 0.08 -13.51 -3.86
CA ALA A 218 -1.24 -12.88 -4.06
C ALA A 218 -2.25 -13.91 -4.59
N LEU A 219 -1.84 -14.74 -5.56
CA LEU A 219 -2.63 -15.86 -6.09
C LEU A 219 -3.04 -16.82 -4.96
N GLU A 220 -2.09 -17.35 -4.18
CA GLU A 220 -2.38 -18.29 -3.10
C GLU A 220 -3.38 -17.74 -2.07
N ASN A 221 -3.31 -16.45 -1.76
CA ASN A 221 -4.24 -15.76 -0.86
C ASN A 221 -5.59 -15.47 -1.51
N ALA A 222 -5.64 -15.38 -2.86
CA ALA A 222 -6.87 -15.12 -3.61
C ALA A 222 -7.71 -16.40 -3.79
N LEU A 223 -7.08 -17.58 -3.99
CA LEU A 223 -7.78 -18.84 -4.28
C LEU A 223 -8.98 -19.13 -3.34
N PRO A 224 -8.86 -19.01 -2.00
CA PRO A 224 -10.00 -19.26 -1.10
C PRO A 224 -11.12 -18.22 -1.19
N LEU A 225 -10.86 -17.09 -1.82
CA LEU A 225 -11.76 -15.94 -1.89
C LEU A 225 -12.43 -15.79 -3.26
N ILE A 226 -12.04 -16.62 -4.23
CA ILE A 226 -12.69 -16.62 -5.57
C ILE A 226 -14.13 -17.10 -5.42
N ARG A 227 -15.04 -16.39 -6.06
CA ARG A 227 -16.47 -16.71 -6.14
C ARG A 227 -16.97 -16.38 -7.56
N GLU A 228 -18.14 -16.85 -7.91
CA GLU A 228 -18.78 -16.47 -9.17
C GLU A 228 -18.81 -14.95 -9.33
N GLY A 229 -18.42 -14.46 -10.51
CA GLY A 229 -18.29 -13.04 -10.83
C GLY A 229 -16.96 -12.38 -10.42
N ARG A 230 -16.19 -12.94 -9.48
CA ARG A 230 -14.90 -12.38 -9.09
C ARG A 230 -13.80 -12.72 -10.06
N GLN A 231 -13.06 -11.69 -10.47
CA GLN A 231 -11.90 -11.81 -11.35
C GLN A 231 -10.65 -11.29 -10.65
N VAL A 232 -9.59 -12.07 -10.74
CA VAL A 232 -8.23 -11.65 -10.35
C VAL A 232 -7.34 -11.80 -11.57
N ARG A 233 -6.59 -10.74 -11.90
CA ARG A 233 -5.64 -10.71 -13.01
C ARG A 233 -4.28 -10.25 -12.53
N PHE A 234 -3.26 -10.63 -13.27
CA PHE A 234 -1.87 -10.27 -13.01
C PHE A 234 -1.27 -9.60 -14.24
N VAL A 235 -0.71 -8.43 -14.05
CA VAL A 235 0.08 -7.71 -15.04
C VAL A 235 1.54 -7.79 -14.62
N PHE A 236 2.38 -8.19 -15.54
CA PHE A 236 3.84 -8.14 -15.39
C PHE A 236 4.37 -7.11 -16.37
N LEU A 237 4.85 -6.00 -15.83
CA LEU A 237 5.43 -4.94 -16.65
C LEU A 237 6.74 -5.40 -17.27
N PRO A 238 7.20 -4.78 -18.37
CA PRO A 238 8.50 -5.06 -18.95
C PRO A 238 9.63 -4.93 -17.93
N GLU A 239 10.69 -5.72 -18.09
CA GLU A 239 11.86 -5.67 -17.20
C GLU A 239 12.44 -4.26 -17.11
N GLY A 240 12.70 -3.79 -15.90
CA GLY A 240 13.20 -2.45 -15.61
C GLY A 240 12.12 -1.39 -15.38
N HIS A 241 10.84 -1.74 -15.53
CA HIS A 241 9.72 -0.84 -15.26
C HIS A 241 8.95 -1.24 -14.01
N ASP A 242 8.67 -0.24 -13.20
CA ASP A 242 7.61 -0.20 -12.20
C ASP A 242 6.39 0.57 -12.77
N PRO A 243 5.22 0.55 -12.12
CA PRO A 243 4.04 1.26 -12.62
C PRO A 243 4.25 2.77 -12.84
N ASP A 244 5.05 3.43 -11.99
CA ASP A 244 5.39 4.85 -12.12
C ASP A 244 6.18 5.11 -13.41
N SER A 245 7.29 4.39 -13.62
CA SER A 245 8.13 4.55 -14.81
C SER A 245 7.40 4.14 -16.08
N PHE A 246 6.62 3.06 -16.05
CA PHE A 246 5.86 2.59 -17.22
C PHE A 246 4.84 3.62 -17.69
N VAL A 247 4.01 4.16 -16.78
CA VAL A 247 2.98 5.14 -17.17
C VAL A 247 3.59 6.46 -17.61
N ASN A 248 4.75 6.84 -17.08
CA ASN A 248 5.47 8.04 -17.52
C ASN A 248 6.08 7.89 -18.91
N GLU A 249 6.55 6.70 -19.30
CA GLU A 249 7.20 6.45 -20.58
C GLU A 249 6.19 6.11 -21.69
N PHE A 250 5.23 5.23 -21.41
CA PHE A 250 4.31 4.69 -22.41
C PHE A 250 2.91 5.32 -22.37
N GLY A 251 2.59 6.06 -21.32
CA GLY A 251 1.31 6.75 -21.16
C GLY A 251 0.21 5.90 -20.52
N THR A 252 -0.90 6.59 -20.26
CA THR A 252 -2.08 6.01 -19.58
C THR A 252 -2.72 4.89 -20.37
N ASP A 253 -2.88 5.07 -21.69
CA ASP A 253 -3.58 4.10 -22.55
C ASP A 253 -2.83 2.77 -22.59
N ALA A 254 -1.49 2.79 -22.69
CA ALA A 254 -0.67 1.58 -22.66
C ALA A 254 -0.78 0.84 -21.31
N PHE A 255 -0.84 1.58 -20.19
CA PHE A 255 -1.04 0.95 -18.89
C PHE A 255 -2.43 0.33 -18.75
N LEU A 256 -3.47 1.01 -19.24
CA LEU A 256 -4.84 0.48 -19.23
C LEU A 256 -4.98 -0.77 -20.10
N GLU A 257 -4.37 -0.78 -21.28
CA GLU A 257 -4.29 -1.94 -22.17
C GLU A 257 -3.60 -3.13 -21.47
N ALA A 258 -2.44 -2.89 -20.82
CA ALA A 258 -1.76 -3.92 -20.04
C ALA A 258 -2.65 -4.47 -18.89
N VAL A 259 -3.46 -3.62 -18.24
CA VAL A 259 -4.41 -4.04 -17.20
C VAL A 259 -5.54 -4.88 -17.80
N ASP A 260 -6.05 -4.53 -18.97
CA ASP A 260 -7.12 -5.26 -19.67
C ASP A 260 -6.63 -6.61 -20.19
N GLU A 261 -5.38 -6.70 -20.63
CA GLU A 261 -4.71 -7.92 -21.12
C GLU A 261 -4.09 -8.76 -19.99
N GLY A 262 -4.17 -8.32 -18.76
CA GLY A 262 -3.60 -9.02 -17.60
C GLY A 262 -4.00 -10.49 -17.56
N VAL A 263 -3.03 -11.36 -17.23
CA VAL A 263 -3.19 -12.82 -17.15
C VAL A 263 -4.19 -13.20 -16.07
N ALA A 264 -5.18 -14.01 -16.40
CA ALA A 264 -6.17 -14.48 -15.43
C ALA A 264 -5.54 -15.37 -14.35
N LEU A 265 -6.11 -15.37 -13.15
CA LEU A 265 -5.59 -16.16 -12.01
C LEU A 265 -5.41 -17.65 -12.35
N SER A 266 -6.36 -18.24 -13.07
CA SER A 266 -6.28 -19.67 -13.48
C SER A 266 -5.19 -19.93 -14.50
N GLU A 267 -4.99 -19.02 -15.44
CA GLU A 267 -3.93 -19.11 -16.44
C GLU A 267 -2.57 -18.98 -15.77
N PHE A 268 -2.37 -17.95 -14.95
CA PHE A 268 -1.12 -17.76 -14.21
C PHE A 268 -0.79 -18.95 -13.30
N LEU A 269 -1.79 -19.52 -12.63
CA LEU A 269 -1.62 -20.75 -11.83
C LEU A 269 -1.04 -21.90 -12.67
N ILE A 270 -1.64 -22.16 -13.82
CA ILE A 270 -1.25 -23.27 -14.68
C ILE A 270 0.13 -23.01 -15.33
N GLU A 271 0.37 -21.79 -15.82
CA GLU A 271 1.66 -21.41 -16.40
C GLU A 271 2.84 -21.60 -15.43
N GLU A 272 2.70 -21.10 -14.20
CA GLU A 272 3.75 -21.23 -13.17
C GLU A 272 4.00 -22.68 -12.76
N LEU A 273 2.97 -23.51 -12.70
CA LEU A 273 3.13 -24.93 -12.38
C LEU A 273 3.66 -25.73 -13.57
N ALA A 274 3.23 -25.43 -14.80
CA ALA A 274 3.70 -26.08 -16.01
C ALA A 274 5.19 -25.79 -16.25
N GLY A 275 5.67 -24.59 -15.91
CA GLY A 275 7.08 -24.25 -15.96
C GLY A 275 8.00 -25.03 -15.01
N GLN A 276 7.42 -25.78 -14.05
CA GLN A 276 8.17 -26.60 -13.09
C GLN A 276 8.28 -28.08 -13.49
N VAL A 277 7.63 -28.49 -14.58
CA VAL A 277 7.53 -29.88 -15.00
C VAL A 277 7.76 -30.02 -16.51
N ASP A 278 8.13 -31.21 -16.95
CA ASP A 278 8.24 -31.52 -18.37
C ASP A 278 6.86 -31.95 -18.92
N MET A 279 6.17 -31.01 -19.57
CA MET A 279 4.82 -31.21 -20.13
C MET A 279 4.78 -32.21 -21.31
N GLU A 280 5.92 -32.51 -21.94
CA GLU A 280 6.01 -33.47 -23.03
C GLU A 280 5.83 -34.91 -22.52
N THR A 281 6.18 -35.19 -21.25
CA THR A 281 6.11 -36.49 -20.66
C THR A 281 4.78 -36.78 -19.93
N VAL A 282 4.41 -38.05 -19.82
CA VAL A 282 3.25 -38.48 -19.02
C VAL A 282 3.49 -38.20 -17.54
N ASP A 283 4.70 -38.45 -17.05
CA ASP A 283 5.08 -38.24 -15.65
C ASP A 283 5.04 -36.72 -15.29
N GLY A 284 5.50 -35.87 -16.19
CA GLY A 284 5.43 -34.41 -16.01
C GLY A 284 4.00 -33.89 -15.92
N ARG A 285 3.09 -34.38 -16.78
CA ARG A 285 1.65 -34.06 -16.69
C ARG A 285 1.00 -34.58 -15.40
N ALA A 286 1.37 -35.80 -14.98
CA ALA A 286 0.93 -36.35 -13.68
C ALA A 286 1.43 -35.48 -12.52
N ARG A 287 2.69 -35.06 -12.57
CA ARG A 287 3.29 -34.17 -11.58
C ARG A 287 2.61 -32.78 -11.53
N LEU A 288 2.24 -32.20 -12.67
CA LEU A 288 1.44 -30.98 -12.71
C LEU A 288 0.13 -31.13 -11.93
N ALA A 289 -0.58 -32.24 -12.14
CA ALA A 289 -1.86 -32.48 -11.45
C ALA A 289 -1.65 -32.65 -9.92
N GLU A 290 -0.55 -33.25 -9.49
CA GLU A 290 -0.19 -33.34 -8.07
C GLU A 290 0.09 -31.95 -7.46
N LEU A 291 0.84 -31.10 -8.15
CA LEU A 291 1.18 -29.75 -7.70
C LEU A 291 -0.07 -28.84 -7.68
N ALA A 292 -0.94 -28.96 -8.68
CA ALA A 292 -2.15 -28.15 -8.78
C ALA A 292 -3.21 -28.52 -7.74
N ARG A 293 -3.35 -29.80 -7.39
CA ARG A 293 -4.41 -30.32 -6.52
C ARG A 293 -4.56 -29.54 -5.20
N PRO A 294 -3.52 -29.31 -4.37
CA PRO A 294 -3.68 -28.60 -3.10
C PRO A 294 -4.06 -27.13 -3.27
N LEU A 295 -3.77 -26.53 -4.42
CA LEU A 295 -4.14 -25.15 -4.73
C LEU A 295 -5.59 -25.07 -5.22
N VAL A 296 -5.99 -25.94 -6.13
CA VAL A 296 -7.37 -26.03 -6.62
C VAL A 296 -8.35 -26.37 -5.48
N GLN A 297 -7.95 -27.20 -4.54
CA GLN A 297 -8.76 -27.53 -3.35
C GLN A 297 -9.02 -26.32 -2.43
N LYS A 298 -8.26 -25.24 -2.53
CA LYS A 298 -8.53 -23.99 -1.81
C LYS A 298 -9.70 -23.19 -2.42
N ILE A 299 -10.04 -23.46 -3.67
CA ILE A 299 -11.13 -22.77 -4.38
C ILE A 299 -12.48 -23.28 -3.85
N PRO A 300 -13.40 -22.41 -3.46
CA PRO A 300 -14.73 -22.81 -3.01
C PRO A 300 -15.48 -23.62 -4.09
N ALA A 301 -16.23 -24.63 -3.67
CA ALA A 301 -17.00 -25.48 -4.58
C ALA A 301 -18.01 -24.66 -5.40
N GLY A 302 -18.14 -24.98 -6.69
CA GLY A 302 -19.12 -24.34 -7.59
C GLY A 302 -18.59 -23.10 -8.31
N VAL A 303 -17.30 -22.81 -8.25
CA VAL A 303 -16.70 -21.65 -8.96
C VAL A 303 -16.17 -22.03 -10.34
N TYR A 304 -15.71 -23.28 -10.52
CA TYR A 304 -15.24 -23.86 -11.78
C TYR A 304 -15.89 -25.23 -12.02
#